data_23fe5c72413dd2faad611fcdebda9a18
#
_entry.id   23fe5c72413dd2faad611fcdebda9a18
#
_cell.length_a   1.000
_cell.length_b   1.000
_cell.length_c   1.000
_cell.angle_alpha   90.00
_cell.angle_beta   90.00
_cell.angle_gamma   90.00
#
_symmetry.space_group_name_H-M   'P 1'
#
loop_
_entity.id
_entity.type
_entity.pdbx_description
1 polymer ?
#
loop_
_entity_poly.entity_id
_entity_poly.type
_entity_poly.pdbx_seq_one_letter_code
_entity_poly.pdbx_strand_id
1 'polypeptide(L)'
;MQVAVIGAGPSGLATLKALTDQGVPARCFDPGDRVGGLWVLGGPHSSAYRTLHLNTSRTRTEFADYPMPADWPDYPDHTRIAGYLGDYAETFGLADRVSLRHTVERVVRAGTGWDVTVRGPLGTTTQRYAAVVVANGHNSTPHVPAYPGTPTLEQLHSHDYRDPAQLAGRRVLVVGGGNSAMDIVVDASHVATSTLLSLRRGVWIVPKHLLGRPSDTLNGALAKRLPWRTRQRISETMLKLTVGKPSKYGLPDPTHGFLQDHPTLSDGLLSRITHGEIGVRPGIERVDGTTVTMTDGRQDDVDLIVWCTGYRVDLPFLDPALLGDGADRLPLYRRVFHLDAPGLTFVGLMQSTGAALPIVEAQARLVAAHLAGRYALPAADEQRADCAAQLAAARDRWGERRPAMRIDFDAYLALAAKELAEGTRRAAAGRGVTWKESA
;
A
#
# COMPACT_ATOMS: atom_id res chain seq x y z
N MET A 1 31.24 3.43 0.76
CA MET A 1 30.30 3.06 -0.35
C MET A 1 28.92 3.63 -0.09
N GLN A 2 28.12 3.86 -1.13
CA GLN A 2 26.82 4.54 -1.07
C GLN A 2 25.68 3.52 -1.18
N VAL A 3 24.51 3.84 -0.62
CA VAL A 3 23.26 3.05 -0.71
C VAL A 3 22.37 3.62 -1.82
N ALA A 4 21.82 2.75 -2.68
CA ALA A 4 20.79 3.15 -3.63
C ALA A 4 19.40 2.95 -3.01
N VAL A 5 18.52 3.96 -3.11
CA VAL A 5 17.11 3.91 -2.73
C VAL A 5 16.28 4.06 -3.99
N ILE A 6 15.33 3.15 -4.22
CA ILE A 6 14.50 3.13 -5.43
C ILE A 6 13.09 3.60 -5.08
N GLY A 7 12.72 4.80 -5.57
CA GLY A 7 11.44 5.47 -5.32
C GLY A 7 11.51 6.54 -4.24
N ALA A 8 11.00 7.75 -4.54
CA ALA A 8 10.92 8.91 -3.65
C ALA A 8 9.50 9.19 -3.13
N GLY A 9 8.70 8.14 -2.99
CA GLY A 9 7.45 8.16 -2.24
C GLY A 9 7.68 8.14 -0.72
N PRO A 10 6.63 8.01 0.10
CA PRO A 10 6.75 7.98 1.57
C PRO A 10 7.82 7.00 2.09
N SER A 11 7.91 5.81 1.49
CA SER A 11 8.89 4.77 1.86
C SER A 11 10.32 5.20 1.61
N GLY A 12 10.59 5.78 0.44
CA GLY A 12 11.93 6.25 0.08
C GLY A 12 12.37 7.45 0.89
N LEU A 13 11.47 8.40 1.14
CA LEU A 13 11.77 9.59 1.95
C LEU A 13 12.07 9.21 3.40
N ALA A 14 11.26 8.33 4.02
CA ALA A 14 11.53 7.80 5.35
C ALA A 14 12.88 7.07 5.41
N THR A 15 13.21 6.31 4.35
CA THR A 15 14.49 5.60 4.24
C THR A 15 15.66 6.57 4.12
N LEU A 16 15.56 7.57 3.25
CA LEU A 16 16.62 8.59 3.11
C LEU A 16 16.88 9.32 4.42
N LYS A 17 15.81 9.74 5.09
CA LYS A 17 15.93 10.41 6.39
C LYS A 17 16.60 9.51 7.41
N ALA A 18 16.13 8.27 7.56
CA ALA A 18 16.73 7.33 8.52
C ALA A 18 18.21 7.04 8.23
N LEU A 19 18.61 6.89 6.95
CA LEU A 19 20.00 6.72 6.53
C LEU A 19 20.82 7.99 6.83
N THR A 20 20.27 9.17 6.60
CA THR A 20 20.92 10.45 6.90
C THR A 20 21.17 10.62 8.38
N ASP A 21 20.21 10.31 9.24
CA ASP A 21 20.32 10.34 10.71
C ASP A 21 21.41 9.40 11.22
N GLN A 22 21.67 8.30 10.51
CA GLN A 22 22.72 7.33 10.84
C GLN A 22 24.07 7.66 10.18
N GLY A 23 24.17 8.73 9.38
CA GLY A 23 25.39 9.11 8.67
C GLY A 23 25.72 8.18 7.48
N VAL A 24 24.77 7.39 6.98
CA VAL A 24 24.97 6.48 5.86
C VAL A 24 24.74 7.23 4.54
N PRO A 25 25.75 7.32 3.65
CA PRO A 25 25.58 7.97 2.35
C PRO A 25 24.55 7.22 1.48
N ALA A 26 23.57 7.93 0.96
CA ALA A 26 22.53 7.34 0.09
C ALA A 26 22.19 8.25 -1.08
N ARG A 27 21.75 7.64 -2.18
CA ARG A 27 21.17 8.30 -3.34
C ARG A 27 19.83 7.65 -3.68
N CYS A 28 18.78 8.47 -3.85
CA CYS A 28 17.46 8.01 -4.24
C CYS A 28 17.20 8.31 -5.71
N PHE A 29 16.51 7.40 -6.40
CA PHE A 29 16.11 7.55 -7.79
C PHE A 29 14.60 7.45 -7.91
N ASP A 30 13.97 8.40 -8.61
CA ASP A 30 12.53 8.40 -8.86
C ASP A 30 12.25 8.89 -10.29
N PRO A 31 11.35 8.22 -11.04
CA PRO A 31 10.98 8.63 -12.38
C PRO A 31 10.12 9.91 -12.43
N GLY A 32 9.53 10.32 -11.31
CA GLY A 32 8.71 11.52 -11.18
C GLY A 32 9.51 12.82 -11.30
N ASP A 33 8.81 13.92 -11.48
CA ASP A 33 9.37 15.27 -11.51
C ASP A 33 9.43 15.93 -10.12
N ARG A 34 8.85 15.28 -9.13
CA ARG A 34 8.83 15.67 -7.70
C ARG A 34 8.70 14.46 -6.78
N VAL A 35 9.01 14.63 -5.52
CA VAL A 35 8.81 13.62 -4.48
C VAL A 35 7.33 13.44 -4.13
N GLY A 36 6.97 12.31 -3.52
CA GLY A 36 5.61 12.04 -3.05
C GLY A 36 4.99 10.76 -3.61
N GLY A 37 5.58 10.17 -4.67
CA GLY A 37 5.16 8.88 -5.24
C GLY A 37 3.71 8.89 -5.70
N LEU A 38 2.91 7.92 -5.22
CA LEU A 38 1.50 7.77 -5.63
C LEU A 38 0.61 8.97 -5.31
N TRP A 39 0.99 9.85 -4.35
CA TRP A 39 0.19 11.02 -3.95
C TRP A 39 0.28 12.19 -4.93
N VAL A 40 1.26 12.18 -5.84
CA VAL A 40 1.43 13.19 -6.87
C VAL A 40 0.48 12.92 -8.03
N LEU A 41 -0.62 13.67 -8.12
CA LEU A 41 -1.58 13.53 -9.22
C LEU A 41 -0.90 13.68 -10.59
N GLY A 42 -1.10 12.70 -11.47
CA GLY A 42 -0.50 12.68 -12.80
C GLY A 42 0.97 12.25 -12.85
N GLY A 43 1.58 11.89 -11.73
CA GLY A 43 2.91 11.28 -11.70
C GLY A 43 2.97 9.94 -12.44
N PRO A 44 4.16 9.48 -12.88
CA PRO A 44 4.30 8.33 -13.79
C PRO A 44 3.81 7.00 -13.19
N HIS A 45 3.79 6.88 -11.87
CA HIS A 45 3.30 5.68 -11.14
C HIS A 45 2.20 6.05 -10.14
N SER A 46 1.58 7.21 -10.31
CA SER A 46 0.53 7.68 -9.43
C SER A 46 -0.81 7.01 -9.76
N SER A 47 -1.48 6.59 -8.71
CA SER A 47 -2.89 6.18 -8.75
C SER A 47 -3.80 7.21 -8.06
N ALA A 48 -3.31 8.43 -7.83
CA ALA A 48 -4.10 9.51 -7.26
C ALA A 48 -5.13 10.04 -8.25
N TYR A 49 -6.26 10.45 -7.73
CA TYR A 49 -7.34 11.13 -8.43
C TYR A 49 -7.79 12.35 -7.63
N ARG A 50 -8.46 13.30 -8.28
CA ARG A 50 -8.79 14.62 -7.72
C ARG A 50 -9.56 14.55 -6.39
N THR A 51 -10.43 13.57 -6.23
CA THR A 51 -11.27 13.40 -5.04
C THR A 51 -10.64 12.50 -3.98
N LEU A 52 -9.38 12.05 -4.18
CA LEU A 52 -8.70 11.17 -3.26
C LEU A 52 -8.39 11.85 -1.93
N HIS A 53 -8.81 11.23 -0.84
CA HIS A 53 -8.49 11.58 0.54
C HIS A 53 -7.84 10.39 1.25
N LEU A 54 -7.16 10.65 2.35
CA LEU A 54 -6.71 9.57 3.23
C LEU A 54 -7.88 8.66 3.66
N ASN A 55 -7.58 7.38 3.79
CA ASN A 55 -8.48 6.37 4.36
C ASN A 55 -8.21 6.10 5.84
N THR A 56 -7.15 6.70 6.39
CA THR A 56 -6.79 6.68 7.80
C THR A 56 -6.65 8.11 8.27
N SER A 57 -6.97 8.38 9.54
CA SER A 57 -6.91 9.74 10.08
C SER A 57 -5.48 10.31 10.05
N ARG A 58 -5.34 11.64 9.94
CA ARG A 58 -4.04 12.30 9.86
C ARG A 58 -3.14 11.94 11.06
N THR A 59 -3.69 11.90 12.27
CA THR A 59 -2.94 11.59 13.50
C THR A 59 -2.47 10.12 13.58
N ARG A 60 -3.06 9.23 12.76
CA ARG A 60 -2.62 7.83 12.62
C ARG A 60 -1.69 7.65 11.42
N THR A 61 -1.64 8.63 10.52
CA THR A 61 -0.93 8.54 9.26
C THR A 61 0.40 9.29 9.26
N GLU A 62 0.53 10.36 10.04
CA GLU A 62 1.73 11.20 10.08
C GLU A 62 3.02 10.44 10.47
N PHE A 63 4.17 10.95 10.06
CA PHE A 63 5.47 10.50 10.58
C PHE A 63 5.63 10.95 12.04
N ALA A 64 6.29 10.13 12.85
CA ALA A 64 6.39 10.37 14.29
C ALA A 64 7.17 11.66 14.64
N ASP A 65 8.12 12.03 13.80
CA ASP A 65 8.98 13.22 13.98
C ASP A 65 8.58 14.41 13.09
N TYR A 66 7.49 14.26 12.32
CA TYR A 66 6.95 15.32 11.47
C TYR A 66 5.41 15.25 11.47
N PRO A 67 4.76 15.80 12.51
CA PRO A 67 3.30 15.76 12.61
C PRO A 67 2.64 16.61 11.52
N MET A 68 1.48 16.16 11.05
CA MET A 68 0.65 16.97 10.13
C MET A 68 0.04 18.17 10.87
N PRO A 69 -0.15 19.33 10.22
CA PRO A 69 -0.74 20.51 10.82
C PRO A 69 -2.06 20.22 11.56
N ALA A 70 -2.21 20.78 12.76
CA ALA A 70 -3.36 20.49 13.62
C ALA A 70 -4.70 21.04 13.10
N ASP A 71 -4.65 22.05 12.24
CA ASP A 71 -5.78 22.67 11.56
C ASP A 71 -6.23 21.93 10.28
N TRP A 72 -5.50 20.89 9.88
CA TRP A 72 -5.93 20.06 8.74
C TRP A 72 -7.13 19.19 9.09
N PRO A 73 -7.99 18.86 8.09
CA PRO A 73 -9.09 17.92 8.30
C PRO A 73 -8.58 16.55 8.78
N ASP A 74 -9.43 15.78 9.42
CA ASP A 74 -9.10 14.42 9.88
C ASP A 74 -8.60 13.51 8.75
N TYR A 75 -9.13 13.70 7.53
CA TYR A 75 -8.77 12.95 6.32
C TYR A 75 -8.34 13.92 5.22
N PRO A 76 -7.07 14.38 5.23
CA PRO A 76 -6.56 15.29 4.21
C PRO A 76 -6.63 14.71 2.81
N ASP A 77 -6.79 15.58 1.81
CA ASP A 77 -6.76 15.22 0.39
C ASP A 77 -5.33 14.94 -0.11
N HIS A 78 -5.24 14.36 -1.31
CA HIS A 78 -3.98 13.98 -1.94
C HIS A 78 -3.02 15.16 -2.12
N THR A 79 -3.53 16.39 -2.34
CA THR A 79 -2.71 17.59 -2.53
C THR A 79 -1.97 17.97 -1.25
N ARG A 80 -2.69 17.93 -0.11
CA ARG A 80 -2.08 18.14 1.20
C ARG A 80 -1.04 17.07 1.52
N ILE A 81 -1.31 15.81 1.19
CA ILE A 81 -0.36 14.72 1.43
C ILE A 81 0.88 14.86 0.54
N ALA A 82 0.71 15.21 -0.74
CA ALA A 82 1.84 15.47 -1.63
C ALA A 82 2.68 16.67 -1.12
N GLY A 83 2.04 17.75 -0.67
CA GLY A 83 2.72 18.89 -0.03
C GLY A 83 3.48 18.49 1.22
N TYR A 84 2.83 17.77 2.16
CA TYR A 84 3.44 17.26 3.37
C TYR A 84 4.72 16.44 3.12
N LEU A 85 4.71 15.59 2.08
CA LEU A 85 5.89 14.81 1.70
C LEU A 85 6.99 15.68 1.06
N GLY A 86 6.62 16.73 0.32
CA GLY A 86 7.55 17.74 -0.18
C GLY A 86 8.23 18.50 0.96
N ASP A 87 7.42 19.05 1.87
CA ASP A 87 7.88 19.79 3.03
C ASP A 87 8.75 18.92 3.97
N TYR A 88 8.40 17.63 4.11
CA TYR A 88 9.24 16.67 4.81
C TYR A 88 10.62 16.53 4.16
N ALA A 89 10.67 16.41 2.84
CA ALA A 89 11.94 16.28 2.13
C ALA A 89 12.79 17.54 2.26
N GLU A 90 12.20 18.73 2.23
CA GLU A 90 12.88 20.01 2.41
C GLU A 90 13.37 20.17 3.85
N THR A 91 12.49 19.95 4.84
CA THR A 91 12.78 20.12 6.27
C THR A 91 13.98 19.28 6.72
N PHE A 92 14.11 18.07 6.20
CA PHE A 92 15.21 17.16 6.54
C PHE A 92 16.37 17.18 5.56
N GLY A 93 16.40 18.13 4.60
CA GLY A 93 17.50 18.30 3.66
C GLY A 93 17.71 17.09 2.73
N LEU A 94 16.63 16.43 2.32
CA LEU A 94 16.69 15.21 1.52
C LEU A 94 16.74 15.51 0.00
N ALA A 95 16.34 16.70 -0.43
CA ALA A 95 16.16 17.06 -1.83
C ALA A 95 17.43 16.79 -2.66
N ASP A 96 18.61 17.19 -2.17
CA ASP A 96 19.89 16.99 -2.85
C ASP A 96 20.30 15.53 -3.00
N ARG A 97 19.65 14.63 -2.27
CA ARG A 97 19.90 13.19 -2.32
C ARG A 97 18.96 12.46 -3.26
N VAL A 98 17.96 13.14 -3.83
CA VAL A 98 16.97 12.58 -4.77
C VAL A 98 17.31 12.98 -6.20
N SER A 99 17.47 11.99 -7.05
CA SER A 99 17.55 12.16 -8.51
C SER A 99 16.16 11.94 -9.09
N LEU A 100 15.43 13.04 -9.35
CA LEU A 100 14.15 13.01 -10.04
C LEU A 100 14.34 12.79 -11.54
N ARG A 101 13.30 12.29 -12.23
CA ARG A 101 13.33 11.89 -13.65
C ARG A 101 14.38 10.83 -13.95
N HIS A 102 14.65 9.95 -12.96
CA HIS A 102 15.60 8.88 -13.07
C HIS A 102 14.91 7.55 -12.80
N THR A 103 14.86 6.68 -13.80
CA THR A 103 14.26 5.35 -13.72
C THR A 103 15.32 4.30 -13.50
N VAL A 104 15.22 3.52 -12.43
CA VAL A 104 16.06 2.32 -12.25
C VAL A 104 15.54 1.24 -13.19
N GLU A 105 16.40 0.78 -14.10
CA GLU A 105 16.07 -0.21 -15.12
C GLU A 105 16.58 -1.60 -14.75
N ARG A 106 17.68 -1.68 -13.99
CA ARG A 106 18.29 -2.95 -13.62
C ARG A 106 19.07 -2.87 -12.32
N VAL A 107 18.95 -3.91 -11.50
CA VAL A 107 19.71 -4.12 -10.27
C VAL A 107 20.27 -5.52 -10.29
N VAL A 108 21.58 -5.66 -10.25
CA VAL A 108 22.30 -6.94 -10.35
C VAL A 108 23.31 -7.07 -9.24
N ARG A 109 23.37 -8.23 -8.63
CA ARG A 109 24.42 -8.52 -7.66
C ARG A 109 25.78 -8.53 -8.33
N ALA A 110 26.74 -7.85 -7.77
CA ALA A 110 28.10 -7.75 -8.30
C ALA A 110 29.11 -7.81 -7.13
N GLY A 111 29.73 -8.97 -6.97
CA GLY A 111 30.59 -9.26 -5.81
C GLY A 111 29.80 -9.11 -4.50
N THR A 112 30.28 -8.27 -3.61
CA THR A 112 29.66 -7.98 -2.31
C THR A 112 28.60 -6.85 -2.37
N GLY A 113 28.52 -6.13 -3.51
CA GLY A 113 27.60 -5.01 -3.72
C GLY A 113 26.64 -5.26 -4.89
N TRP A 114 26.09 -4.16 -5.41
CA TRP A 114 25.02 -4.14 -6.40
C TRP A 114 25.33 -3.14 -7.51
N ASP A 115 25.27 -3.57 -8.76
CA ASP A 115 25.29 -2.67 -9.91
C ASP A 115 23.86 -2.21 -10.20
N VAL A 116 23.64 -0.90 -10.15
CA VAL A 116 22.37 -0.28 -10.39
C VAL A 116 22.45 0.51 -11.70
N THR A 117 21.65 0.12 -12.68
CA THR A 117 21.52 0.81 -13.97
C THR A 117 20.33 1.76 -13.92
N VAL A 118 20.60 3.02 -14.19
CA VAL A 118 19.63 4.10 -14.09
C VAL A 118 19.57 4.87 -15.40
N ARG A 119 18.37 5.04 -15.95
CA ARG A 119 18.13 5.92 -17.09
C ARG A 119 17.66 7.29 -16.58
N GLY A 120 18.44 8.31 -16.87
CA GLY A 120 18.14 9.70 -16.55
C GLY A 120 18.04 10.59 -17.82
N PRO A 121 17.83 11.89 -17.65
CA PRO A 121 17.72 12.83 -18.79
C PRO A 121 18.95 12.90 -19.69
N LEU A 122 20.12 12.55 -19.17
CA LEU A 122 21.40 12.58 -19.90
C LEU A 122 21.82 11.20 -20.42
N GLY A 123 20.96 10.19 -20.33
CA GLY A 123 21.24 8.83 -20.77
C GLY A 123 21.25 7.81 -19.63
N THR A 124 21.70 6.59 -19.97
CA THR A 124 21.74 5.47 -19.03
C THR A 124 23.13 5.34 -18.42
N THR A 125 23.20 5.17 -17.11
CA THR A 125 24.46 4.97 -16.37
C THR A 125 24.34 3.75 -15.45
N THR A 126 25.44 3.06 -15.23
CA THR A 126 25.51 1.97 -14.24
C THR A 126 26.54 2.33 -13.18
N GLN A 127 26.14 2.25 -11.91
CA GLN A 127 26.99 2.58 -10.78
C GLN A 127 26.90 1.48 -9.71
N ARG A 128 28.04 1.25 -9.02
CA ARG A 128 28.13 0.30 -7.91
C ARG A 128 27.65 0.91 -6.60
N TYR A 129 26.80 0.17 -5.88
CA TYR A 129 26.30 0.49 -4.55
C TYR A 129 26.59 -0.65 -3.57
N ALA A 130 26.78 -0.31 -2.29
CA ALA A 130 26.96 -1.31 -1.24
C ALA A 130 25.66 -2.08 -0.96
N ALA A 131 24.54 -1.37 -0.94
CA ALA A 131 23.22 -1.93 -0.69
C ALA A 131 22.15 -1.23 -1.55
N VAL A 132 21.02 -1.91 -1.71
CA VAL A 132 19.84 -1.40 -2.41
C VAL A 132 18.62 -1.49 -1.50
N VAL A 133 17.88 -0.39 -1.38
CA VAL A 133 16.59 -0.32 -0.71
C VAL A 133 15.49 -0.14 -1.75
N VAL A 134 14.65 -1.13 -1.91
CA VAL A 134 13.49 -1.10 -2.81
C VAL A 134 12.32 -0.44 -2.08
N ALA A 135 11.95 0.77 -2.50
CA ALA A 135 10.90 1.61 -1.94
C ALA A 135 9.93 2.14 -3.02
N ASN A 136 9.84 1.41 -4.15
CA ASN A 136 9.10 1.81 -5.36
C ASN A 136 7.58 1.69 -5.25
N GLY A 137 7.05 1.20 -4.11
CA GLY A 137 5.62 0.92 -3.95
C GLY A 137 5.17 -0.37 -4.65
N HIS A 138 3.87 -0.67 -4.55
CA HIS A 138 3.29 -1.92 -5.10
C HIS A 138 1.92 -1.72 -5.76
N ASN A 139 1.55 -0.47 -6.07
CA ASN A 139 0.27 -0.11 -6.70
C ASN A 139 0.49 0.60 -8.05
N SER A 140 1.44 0.11 -8.86
CA SER A 140 1.77 0.68 -10.17
C SER A 140 1.34 -0.18 -11.36
N THR A 141 1.16 -1.50 -11.17
CA THR A 141 0.80 -2.43 -12.26
C THR A 141 -0.66 -2.86 -12.12
N PRO A 142 -1.59 -2.32 -12.93
CA PRO A 142 -3.00 -2.64 -12.89
C PRO A 142 -3.30 -4.14 -13.06
N HIS A 143 -4.31 -4.63 -12.34
CA HIS A 143 -4.84 -5.97 -12.55
C HIS A 143 -6.24 -5.91 -13.15
N VAL A 144 -6.36 -6.13 -14.44
CA VAL A 144 -7.64 -6.23 -15.13
C VAL A 144 -7.98 -7.72 -15.33
N PRO A 145 -9.10 -8.22 -14.80
CA PRO A 145 -9.52 -9.60 -15.02
C PRO A 145 -10.04 -9.80 -16.45
N ALA A 146 -9.80 -10.97 -17.01
CA ALA A 146 -10.39 -11.37 -18.28
C ALA A 146 -11.76 -11.98 -18.04
N TYR A 147 -12.72 -11.64 -18.90
CA TYR A 147 -14.05 -12.24 -18.96
C TYR A 147 -14.36 -12.78 -20.34
N PRO A 148 -15.22 -13.81 -20.48
CA PRO A 148 -15.71 -14.27 -21.77
C PRO A 148 -16.42 -13.15 -22.54
N GLY A 149 -16.38 -13.22 -23.88
CA GLY A 149 -17.05 -12.29 -24.78
C GLY A 149 -16.10 -11.35 -25.52
N THR A 150 -16.68 -10.45 -26.29
CA THR A 150 -15.97 -9.47 -27.13
C THR A 150 -16.44 -8.06 -26.79
N PRO A 151 -15.91 -7.42 -25.72
CA PRO A 151 -16.32 -6.07 -25.32
C PRO A 151 -15.92 -5.04 -26.39
N THR A 152 -16.86 -4.12 -26.70
CA THR A 152 -16.59 -2.92 -27.51
C THR A 152 -16.71 -1.64 -26.69
N LEU A 153 -17.18 -1.75 -25.43
CA LEU A 153 -17.27 -0.63 -24.49
C LEU A 153 -15.87 -0.17 -24.01
N GLU A 154 -15.81 1.06 -23.56
CA GLU A 154 -14.57 1.61 -22.98
C GLU A 154 -14.25 0.94 -21.63
N GLN A 155 -12.96 0.73 -21.37
CA GLN A 155 -12.48 0.15 -20.13
C GLN A 155 -11.39 1.05 -19.53
N LEU A 156 -11.54 1.39 -18.26
CA LEU A 156 -10.61 2.20 -17.49
C LEU A 156 -10.20 1.44 -16.22
N HIS A 157 -8.92 1.37 -15.91
CA HIS A 157 -8.53 0.92 -14.57
C HIS A 157 -8.51 2.10 -13.59
N SER A 158 -8.82 1.86 -12.31
CA SER A 158 -8.75 2.90 -11.26
C SER A 158 -7.37 3.57 -11.15
N HIS A 159 -6.33 2.91 -11.67
CA HIS A 159 -4.99 3.50 -11.81
C HIS A 159 -4.97 4.71 -12.75
N ASP A 160 -5.77 4.70 -13.79
CA ASP A 160 -5.84 5.74 -14.83
C ASP A 160 -7.01 6.71 -14.62
N TYR A 161 -7.85 6.44 -13.61
CA TYR A 161 -8.86 7.37 -13.17
C TYR A 161 -8.22 8.60 -12.51
N ARG A 162 -8.60 9.80 -12.97
CA ARG A 162 -8.04 11.07 -12.49
C ARG A 162 -9.09 12.05 -12.00
N ASP A 163 -10.26 12.03 -12.60
CA ASP A 163 -11.27 13.07 -12.42
C ASP A 163 -12.68 12.53 -12.68
N PRO A 164 -13.69 12.93 -11.89
CA PRO A 164 -15.09 12.59 -12.14
C PRO A 164 -15.59 12.93 -13.56
N ALA A 165 -15.01 13.94 -14.22
CA ALA A 165 -15.36 14.30 -15.59
C ALA A 165 -15.17 13.14 -16.60
N GLN A 166 -14.27 12.19 -16.31
CA GLN A 166 -14.09 10.98 -17.14
C GLN A 166 -15.34 10.08 -17.15
N LEU A 167 -16.24 10.22 -16.18
CA LEU A 167 -17.44 9.42 -15.99
C LEU A 167 -18.71 10.14 -16.46
N ALA A 168 -18.61 11.43 -16.77
CA ALA A 168 -19.77 12.28 -17.00
C ALA A 168 -20.61 11.85 -18.21
N GLY A 169 -21.93 11.80 -18.02
CA GLY A 169 -22.91 11.49 -19.07
C GLY A 169 -22.89 10.05 -19.58
N ARG A 170 -22.18 9.14 -18.93
CA ARG A 170 -22.02 7.73 -19.32
C ARG A 170 -22.81 6.80 -18.43
N ARG A 171 -23.15 5.61 -18.93
CA ARG A 171 -23.59 4.48 -18.10
C ARG A 171 -22.35 3.76 -17.58
N VAL A 172 -22.07 3.91 -16.29
CA VAL A 172 -20.81 3.47 -15.67
C VAL A 172 -21.02 2.23 -14.81
N LEU A 173 -20.20 1.20 -15.01
CA LEU A 173 -20.09 0.05 -14.13
C LEU A 173 -18.75 0.08 -13.41
N VAL A 174 -18.76 0.26 -12.09
CA VAL A 174 -17.54 0.15 -11.24
C VAL A 174 -17.44 -1.27 -10.72
N VAL A 175 -16.27 -1.91 -10.92
CA VAL A 175 -16.05 -3.32 -10.56
C VAL A 175 -15.00 -3.41 -9.45
N GLY A 176 -15.40 -3.86 -8.27
CA GLY A 176 -14.49 -4.06 -7.14
C GLY A 176 -15.08 -3.65 -5.80
N GLY A 177 -14.45 -4.09 -4.71
CA GLY A 177 -14.90 -3.87 -3.33
C GLY A 177 -13.89 -3.12 -2.45
N GLY A 178 -12.82 -2.56 -3.02
CA GLY A 178 -11.82 -1.78 -2.29
C GLY A 178 -12.17 -0.29 -2.20
N ASN A 179 -11.34 0.47 -1.46
CA ASN A 179 -11.57 1.91 -1.25
C ASN A 179 -11.71 2.68 -2.56
N SER A 180 -10.85 2.44 -3.56
CA SER A 180 -10.98 3.09 -4.87
C SER A 180 -12.33 2.84 -5.54
N ALA A 181 -12.90 1.62 -5.41
CA ALA A 181 -14.22 1.33 -5.98
C ALA A 181 -15.31 2.18 -5.31
N MET A 182 -15.22 2.34 -3.99
CA MET A 182 -16.22 3.11 -3.24
C MET A 182 -16.14 4.60 -3.52
N ASP A 183 -14.93 5.14 -3.63
CA ASP A 183 -14.74 6.55 -3.99
C ASP A 183 -15.24 6.81 -5.43
N ILE A 184 -14.80 5.98 -6.39
CA ILE A 184 -15.13 6.18 -7.81
C ILE A 184 -16.61 5.95 -8.10
N VAL A 185 -17.27 4.99 -7.44
CA VAL A 185 -18.72 4.80 -7.63
C VAL A 185 -19.54 5.93 -7.04
N VAL A 186 -19.07 6.53 -5.94
CA VAL A 186 -19.67 7.74 -5.37
C VAL A 186 -19.46 8.91 -6.33
N ASP A 187 -18.26 9.11 -6.86
CA ASP A 187 -17.99 10.14 -7.89
C ASP A 187 -18.88 9.94 -9.11
N ALA A 188 -19.01 8.71 -9.62
CA ALA A 188 -19.86 8.36 -10.75
C ALA A 188 -21.33 8.73 -10.48
N SER A 189 -21.84 8.50 -9.28
CA SER A 189 -23.24 8.80 -8.92
C SER A 189 -23.60 10.28 -8.99
N HIS A 190 -22.60 11.17 -9.05
CA HIS A 190 -22.82 12.61 -9.19
C HIS A 190 -22.85 13.09 -10.65
N VAL A 191 -22.21 12.36 -11.58
CA VAL A 191 -21.95 12.88 -12.93
C VAL A 191 -22.34 11.92 -14.06
N ALA A 192 -22.48 10.64 -13.77
CA ALA A 192 -22.85 9.62 -14.75
C ALA A 192 -24.36 9.61 -15.01
N THR A 193 -24.79 9.15 -16.18
CA THR A 193 -26.20 8.94 -16.51
C THR A 193 -26.81 7.81 -15.71
N SER A 194 -26.03 6.76 -15.47
CA SER A 194 -26.38 5.69 -14.54
C SER A 194 -25.12 5.09 -13.92
N THR A 195 -25.23 4.64 -12.68
CA THR A 195 -24.09 4.12 -11.93
C THR A 195 -24.41 2.76 -11.34
N LEU A 196 -23.56 1.78 -11.66
CA LEU A 196 -23.65 0.42 -11.16
C LEU A 196 -22.37 0.05 -10.41
N LEU A 197 -22.51 -0.70 -9.32
CA LEU A 197 -21.42 -1.28 -8.55
C LEU A 197 -21.48 -2.80 -8.60
N SER A 198 -20.49 -3.46 -9.21
CA SER A 198 -20.40 -4.91 -9.23
C SER A 198 -19.50 -5.43 -8.12
N LEU A 199 -20.06 -6.27 -7.25
CA LEU A 199 -19.38 -6.90 -6.12
C LEU A 199 -19.49 -8.42 -6.20
N ARG A 200 -18.35 -9.09 -6.39
CA ARG A 200 -18.29 -10.56 -6.38
C ARG A 200 -18.44 -11.14 -4.96
N ARG A 201 -18.01 -10.39 -3.93
CA ARG A 201 -18.02 -10.78 -2.51
C ARG A 201 -18.34 -9.57 -1.65
N GLY A 202 -18.99 -9.81 -0.52
CA GLY A 202 -19.27 -8.77 0.45
C GLY A 202 -17.99 -8.22 1.10
N VAL A 203 -18.05 -6.95 1.48
CA VAL A 203 -16.99 -6.21 2.16
C VAL A 203 -17.53 -5.54 3.42
N TRP A 204 -16.67 -5.35 4.41
CA TRP A 204 -17.01 -4.55 5.58
C TRP A 204 -16.91 -3.08 5.22
N ILE A 205 -18.05 -2.39 5.25
CA ILE A 205 -18.11 -0.94 5.02
C ILE A 205 -18.02 -0.25 6.38
N VAL A 206 -17.06 0.65 6.51
CA VAL A 206 -16.78 1.37 7.74
C VAL A 206 -16.93 2.87 7.46
N PRO A 207 -17.76 3.59 8.22
CA PRO A 207 -17.79 5.05 8.17
C PRO A 207 -16.45 5.62 8.61
N LYS A 208 -16.04 6.73 8.01
CA LYS A 208 -14.80 7.45 8.41
C LYS A 208 -14.90 7.93 9.86
N HIS A 209 -16.10 8.33 10.31
CA HIS A 209 -16.37 8.72 11.68
C HIS A 209 -17.37 7.79 12.35
N LEU A 210 -17.09 7.39 13.59
CA LEU A 210 -18.00 6.68 14.48
C LEU A 210 -18.01 7.38 15.84
N LEU A 211 -19.18 7.63 16.38
CA LEU A 211 -19.36 8.32 17.67
C LEU A 211 -18.64 9.68 17.72
N GLY A 212 -18.62 10.41 16.61
CA GLY A 212 -17.98 11.74 16.49
C GLY A 212 -16.45 11.73 16.45
N ARG A 213 -15.81 10.56 16.24
CA ARG A 213 -14.35 10.42 16.17
C ARG A 213 -13.95 9.60 14.92
N PRO A 214 -12.75 9.82 14.38
CA PRO A 214 -12.22 8.96 13.35
C PRO A 214 -12.23 7.48 13.77
N SER A 215 -12.77 6.62 12.91
CA SER A 215 -13.03 5.20 13.25
C SER A 215 -11.76 4.43 13.60
N ASP A 216 -10.63 4.79 13.02
CA ASP A 216 -9.33 4.16 13.28
C ASP A 216 -8.69 4.59 14.61
N THR A 217 -9.24 5.59 15.30
CA THR A 217 -8.80 6.02 16.63
C THR A 217 -9.56 5.36 17.78
N LEU A 218 -10.65 4.64 17.50
CA LEU A 218 -11.50 4.00 18.52
C LEU A 218 -10.84 2.81 19.24
N ASN A 219 -9.79 2.25 18.67
CA ASN A 219 -9.01 1.18 19.29
C ASN A 219 -8.06 1.76 20.36
N GLY A 220 -8.58 2.10 21.53
CA GLY A 220 -7.80 2.60 22.65
C GLY A 220 -6.76 1.60 23.18
N ALA A 221 -5.87 2.07 24.07
CA ALA A 221 -4.78 1.27 24.65
C ALA A 221 -5.25 -0.03 25.32
N LEU A 222 -6.45 -0.02 25.92
CA LEU A 222 -7.04 -1.21 26.55
C LEU A 222 -7.44 -2.27 25.50
N ALA A 223 -8.00 -1.85 24.36
CA ALA A 223 -8.38 -2.75 23.27
C ALA A 223 -7.16 -3.45 22.65
N LYS A 224 -5.98 -2.80 22.65
CA LYS A 224 -4.73 -3.39 22.12
C LYS A 224 -4.24 -4.60 22.93
N ARG A 225 -4.65 -4.72 24.20
CA ARG A 225 -4.31 -5.85 25.08
C ARG A 225 -5.19 -7.09 24.87
N LEU A 226 -6.32 -6.93 24.19
CA LEU A 226 -7.24 -8.03 23.91
C LEU A 226 -6.73 -8.91 22.76
N PRO A 227 -6.96 -10.23 22.78
CA PRO A 227 -6.71 -11.12 21.65
C PRO A 227 -7.42 -10.60 20.39
N TRP A 228 -6.78 -10.76 19.23
CA TRP A 228 -7.29 -10.22 17.96
C TRP A 228 -8.72 -10.69 17.63
N ARG A 229 -9.06 -11.96 17.92
CA ARG A 229 -10.41 -12.53 17.71
C ARG A 229 -11.48 -11.83 18.57
N THR A 230 -11.12 -11.45 19.79
CA THR A 230 -12.03 -10.68 20.67
C THR A 230 -12.25 -9.28 20.14
N ARG A 231 -11.17 -8.60 19.76
CA ARG A 231 -11.26 -7.26 19.11
C ARG A 231 -12.12 -7.30 17.87
N GLN A 232 -11.93 -8.31 17.03
CA GLN A 232 -12.69 -8.52 15.82
C GLN A 232 -14.19 -8.62 16.11
N ARG A 233 -14.60 -9.49 17.05
CA ARG A 233 -16.01 -9.68 17.41
C ARG A 233 -16.65 -8.40 17.97
N ILE A 234 -15.92 -7.65 18.80
CA ILE A 234 -16.38 -6.35 19.32
C ILE A 234 -16.63 -5.38 18.18
N SER A 235 -15.66 -5.23 17.26
CA SER A 235 -15.77 -4.33 16.12
C SER A 235 -16.91 -4.74 15.17
N GLU A 236 -17.09 -6.02 14.90
CA GLU A 236 -18.20 -6.52 14.09
C GLU A 236 -19.56 -6.23 14.73
N THR A 237 -19.68 -6.42 16.03
CA THR A 237 -20.92 -6.13 16.76
C THR A 237 -21.22 -4.63 16.71
N MET A 238 -20.21 -3.79 16.95
CA MET A 238 -20.35 -2.34 16.88
C MET A 238 -20.77 -1.88 15.47
N LEU A 239 -20.13 -2.39 14.41
CA LEU A 239 -20.49 -2.07 13.03
C LEU A 239 -21.92 -2.54 12.69
N LYS A 240 -22.33 -3.73 13.12
CA LYS A 240 -23.70 -4.24 12.92
C LYS A 240 -24.75 -3.37 13.62
N LEU A 241 -24.43 -2.79 14.78
CA LEU A 241 -25.32 -1.91 15.52
C LEU A 241 -25.38 -0.49 14.94
N THR A 242 -24.26 0.05 14.47
CA THR A 242 -24.18 1.45 14.00
C THR A 242 -24.47 1.60 12.51
N VAL A 243 -24.04 0.67 11.68
CA VAL A 243 -24.17 0.70 10.21
C VAL A 243 -25.26 -0.26 9.72
N GLY A 244 -25.43 -1.36 10.41
CA GLY A 244 -26.29 -2.46 9.99
C GLY A 244 -25.55 -3.51 9.15
N LYS A 245 -26.30 -4.49 8.62
CA LYS A 245 -25.75 -5.49 7.70
C LYS A 245 -25.75 -4.93 6.27
N PRO A 246 -24.70 -5.17 5.47
CA PRO A 246 -24.65 -4.77 4.07
C PRO A 246 -25.85 -5.26 3.25
N SER A 247 -26.40 -6.44 3.54
CA SER A 247 -27.59 -7.00 2.86
C SER A 247 -28.84 -6.12 2.98
N LYS A 248 -28.95 -5.29 4.01
CA LYS A 248 -30.04 -4.31 4.11
C LYS A 248 -30.01 -3.23 3.04
N TYR A 249 -28.86 -3.02 2.43
CA TYR A 249 -28.62 -2.06 1.35
C TYR A 249 -28.50 -2.74 -0.02
N GLY A 250 -28.85 -4.03 -0.14
CA GLY A 250 -28.70 -4.79 -1.38
C GLY A 250 -27.26 -5.23 -1.70
N LEU A 251 -26.31 -5.01 -0.80
CA LEU A 251 -24.93 -5.45 -0.92
C LEU A 251 -24.76 -6.88 -0.37
N PRO A 252 -23.87 -7.71 -0.91
CA PRO A 252 -23.58 -9.01 -0.31
C PRO A 252 -22.96 -8.86 1.09
N ASP A 253 -23.37 -9.72 2.01
CA ASP A 253 -22.76 -9.74 3.34
C ASP A 253 -21.34 -10.33 3.29
N PRO A 254 -20.38 -9.80 4.09
CA PRO A 254 -19.03 -10.33 4.16
C PRO A 254 -19.03 -11.77 4.66
N THR A 255 -18.30 -12.65 3.98
CA THR A 255 -18.10 -14.06 4.38
C THR A 255 -16.85 -14.24 5.25
N HIS A 256 -16.11 -13.16 5.50
CA HIS A 256 -14.91 -13.12 6.31
C HIS A 256 -15.10 -12.17 7.50
N GLY A 257 -14.36 -12.39 8.57
CA GLY A 257 -14.40 -11.53 9.74
C GLY A 257 -13.77 -10.16 9.49
N PHE A 258 -14.16 -9.18 10.32
CA PHE A 258 -13.62 -7.83 10.26
C PHE A 258 -12.09 -7.83 10.43
N LEU A 259 -11.36 -7.06 9.62
CA LEU A 259 -9.89 -7.03 9.53
C LEU A 259 -9.24 -8.34 9.05
N GLN A 260 -10.00 -9.32 8.62
CA GLN A 260 -9.46 -10.45 7.85
C GLN A 260 -9.26 -10.11 6.36
N ASP A 261 -9.95 -9.12 5.85
CA ASP A 261 -9.61 -8.41 4.62
C ASP A 261 -9.51 -6.90 4.91
N HIS A 262 -9.06 -6.11 3.96
CA HIS A 262 -8.96 -4.67 4.15
C HIS A 262 -10.37 -4.08 4.29
N PRO A 263 -10.69 -3.38 5.38
CA PRO A 263 -12.00 -2.76 5.52
C PRO A 263 -12.11 -1.64 4.49
N THR A 264 -13.32 -1.46 3.97
CA THR A 264 -13.59 -0.41 3.00
C THR A 264 -14.21 0.78 3.70
N LEU A 265 -13.55 1.93 3.64
CA LEU A 265 -14.05 3.15 4.25
C LEU A 265 -14.88 3.96 3.24
N SER A 266 -16.12 4.27 3.60
CA SER A 266 -16.97 5.14 2.79
C SER A 266 -18.10 5.73 3.62
N ASP A 267 -18.27 7.04 3.56
CA ASP A 267 -19.41 7.73 4.16
C ASP A 267 -20.56 7.89 3.15
N GLY A 268 -20.25 8.00 1.85
CA GLY A 268 -21.22 8.30 0.80
C GLY A 268 -21.94 7.08 0.22
N LEU A 269 -21.31 5.91 0.16
CA LEU A 269 -21.82 4.74 -0.58
C LEU A 269 -23.23 4.33 -0.18
N LEU A 270 -23.45 4.07 1.12
CA LEU A 270 -24.73 3.55 1.62
C LEU A 270 -25.88 4.55 1.40
N SER A 271 -25.61 5.83 1.58
CA SER A 271 -26.58 6.90 1.30
C SER A 271 -27.00 6.90 -0.17
N ARG A 272 -26.04 6.83 -1.10
CA ARG A 272 -26.28 6.83 -2.53
C ARG A 272 -27.03 5.58 -3.01
N ILE A 273 -26.76 4.43 -2.41
CA ILE A 273 -27.52 3.21 -2.70
C ILE A 273 -28.98 3.37 -2.23
N THR A 274 -29.21 3.89 -1.02
CA THR A 274 -30.57 4.08 -0.49
C THR A 274 -31.38 5.13 -1.23
N HIS A 275 -30.72 6.11 -1.87
CA HIS A 275 -31.38 7.08 -2.76
C HIS A 275 -31.62 6.52 -4.16
N GLY A 276 -31.16 5.29 -4.48
CA GLY A 276 -31.31 4.68 -5.79
C GLY A 276 -30.35 5.21 -6.86
N GLU A 277 -29.35 5.99 -6.46
CA GLU A 277 -28.35 6.59 -7.36
C GLU A 277 -27.24 5.61 -7.75
N ILE A 278 -27.03 4.55 -6.97
CA ILE A 278 -26.10 3.45 -7.25
C ILE A 278 -26.87 2.13 -7.24
N GLY A 279 -26.90 1.46 -8.38
CA GLY A 279 -27.44 0.10 -8.51
C GLY A 279 -26.39 -0.95 -8.16
N VAL A 280 -26.73 -1.91 -7.30
CA VAL A 280 -25.80 -3.01 -6.93
C VAL A 280 -26.00 -4.20 -7.85
N ARG A 281 -24.88 -4.82 -8.26
CA ARG A 281 -24.85 -6.01 -9.12
C ARG A 281 -23.90 -7.07 -8.53
N PRO A 282 -24.15 -8.35 -8.77
CA PRO A 282 -23.21 -9.41 -8.46
C PRO A 282 -22.00 -9.36 -9.39
N GLY A 283 -21.16 -10.41 -9.37
CA GLY A 283 -20.00 -10.51 -10.27
C GLY A 283 -20.39 -10.56 -11.74
N ILE A 284 -19.47 -10.13 -12.60
CA ILE A 284 -19.61 -10.26 -14.05
C ILE A 284 -19.40 -11.72 -14.45
N GLU A 285 -20.19 -12.21 -15.39
CA GLU A 285 -20.05 -13.49 -16.05
C GLU A 285 -19.46 -13.33 -17.46
N ARG A 286 -19.97 -12.34 -18.23
CA ARG A 286 -19.62 -12.15 -19.64
C ARG A 286 -19.80 -10.68 -20.06
N VAL A 287 -19.03 -10.26 -21.07
CA VAL A 287 -19.12 -8.92 -21.66
C VAL A 287 -19.13 -9.03 -23.18
N ASP A 288 -20.25 -8.68 -23.82
CA ASP A 288 -20.41 -8.68 -25.29
C ASP A 288 -20.87 -7.30 -25.77
N GLY A 289 -20.10 -6.69 -26.66
CA GLY A 289 -20.39 -5.33 -27.12
C GLY A 289 -20.40 -4.36 -25.93
N THR A 290 -21.55 -3.73 -25.69
CA THR A 290 -21.83 -2.85 -24.54
C THR A 290 -22.65 -3.56 -23.46
N THR A 291 -23.07 -4.80 -23.68
CA THR A 291 -23.92 -5.54 -22.75
C THR A 291 -23.05 -6.35 -21.78
N VAL A 292 -23.25 -6.13 -20.49
CA VAL A 292 -22.61 -6.87 -19.40
C VAL A 292 -23.63 -7.83 -18.79
N THR A 293 -23.33 -9.14 -18.85
CA THR A 293 -24.12 -10.19 -18.19
C THR A 293 -23.53 -10.49 -16.82
N MET A 294 -24.36 -10.43 -15.80
CA MET A 294 -24.01 -10.72 -14.42
C MET A 294 -24.19 -12.20 -14.08
N THR A 295 -23.55 -12.68 -13.01
CA THR A 295 -23.62 -14.10 -12.57
C THR A 295 -25.02 -14.56 -12.14
N ASP A 296 -25.98 -13.66 -11.97
CA ASP A 296 -27.41 -13.95 -11.71
C ASP A 296 -28.27 -13.88 -12.98
N GLY A 297 -27.66 -13.72 -14.16
CA GLY A 297 -28.31 -13.65 -15.45
C GLY A 297 -28.85 -12.28 -15.85
N ARG A 298 -28.77 -11.27 -14.99
CA ARG A 298 -29.13 -9.89 -15.36
C ARG A 298 -28.18 -9.36 -16.41
N GLN A 299 -28.72 -8.51 -17.29
CA GLN A 299 -27.97 -7.82 -18.31
C GLN A 299 -28.14 -6.32 -18.17
N ASP A 300 -27.05 -5.59 -18.24
CA ASP A 300 -27.03 -4.13 -18.23
C ASP A 300 -26.20 -3.63 -19.41
N ASP A 301 -26.71 -2.59 -20.09
CA ASP A 301 -25.94 -1.87 -21.10
C ASP A 301 -25.07 -0.82 -20.44
N VAL A 302 -23.78 -0.84 -20.74
CA VAL A 302 -22.73 -0.05 -20.10
C VAL A 302 -21.88 0.63 -21.16
N ASP A 303 -21.53 1.89 -20.96
CA ASP A 303 -20.63 2.64 -21.85
C ASP A 303 -19.16 2.54 -21.38
N LEU A 304 -18.96 2.44 -20.05
CA LEU A 304 -17.65 2.41 -19.43
C LEU A 304 -17.62 1.43 -18.25
N ILE A 305 -16.65 0.52 -18.26
CA ILE A 305 -16.28 -0.26 -17.08
C ILE A 305 -15.06 0.38 -16.40
N VAL A 306 -15.17 0.64 -15.08
CA VAL A 306 -14.03 1.07 -14.26
C VAL A 306 -13.57 -0.10 -13.39
N TRP A 307 -12.40 -0.63 -13.70
CA TRP A 307 -11.78 -1.75 -12.99
C TRP A 307 -11.09 -1.28 -11.72
N CYS A 308 -11.70 -1.49 -10.57
CA CYS A 308 -11.11 -1.27 -9.24
C CYS A 308 -10.66 -2.61 -8.63
N THR A 309 -9.99 -3.41 -9.42
CA THR A 309 -9.66 -4.82 -9.15
C THR A 309 -8.27 -5.01 -8.56
N GLY A 310 -7.62 -3.89 -8.21
CA GLY A 310 -6.32 -3.84 -7.54
C GLY A 310 -5.13 -4.00 -8.46
N TYR A 311 -3.98 -4.35 -7.89
CA TYR A 311 -2.70 -4.28 -8.56
C TYR A 311 -1.94 -5.60 -8.44
N ARG A 312 -1.06 -5.88 -9.38
CA ARG A 312 -0.01 -6.90 -9.26
C ARG A 312 1.24 -6.23 -8.73
N VAL A 313 1.99 -6.95 -7.89
CA VAL A 313 3.31 -6.49 -7.46
C VAL A 313 4.30 -6.83 -8.55
N ASP A 314 4.97 -5.82 -9.07
CA ASP A 314 5.93 -5.97 -10.14
C ASP A 314 7.24 -5.24 -9.78
N LEU A 315 8.37 -5.90 -9.98
CA LEU A 315 9.71 -5.41 -9.69
C LEU A 315 10.62 -5.72 -10.90
N PRO A 316 10.35 -5.13 -12.07
CA PRO A 316 10.95 -5.53 -13.35
C PRO A 316 12.45 -5.26 -13.43
N PHE A 317 12.97 -4.42 -12.54
CA PHE A 317 14.40 -4.09 -12.46
C PHE A 317 15.22 -5.11 -11.65
N LEU A 318 14.58 -6.05 -10.95
CA LEU A 318 15.25 -7.12 -10.22
C LEU A 318 15.37 -8.39 -11.08
N ASP A 319 16.45 -9.15 -10.84
CA ASP A 319 16.59 -10.48 -11.43
C ASP A 319 15.43 -11.37 -10.95
N PRO A 320 14.70 -12.06 -11.87
CA PRO A 320 13.64 -13.00 -11.51
C PRO A 320 14.06 -14.06 -10.50
N ALA A 321 15.33 -14.49 -10.49
CA ALA A 321 15.87 -15.43 -9.51
C ALA A 321 15.78 -14.91 -8.06
N LEU A 322 15.80 -13.59 -7.85
CA LEU A 322 15.64 -12.98 -6.54
C LEU A 322 14.16 -12.92 -6.10
N LEU A 323 13.21 -13.07 -7.03
CA LEU A 323 11.78 -12.97 -6.76
C LEU A 323 11.14 -14.30 -6.34
N GLY A 324 11.81 -15.43 -6.59
CA GLY A 324 11.31 -16.76 -6.25
C GLY A 324 9.90 -17.00 -6.80
N ASP A 325 8.93 -17.30 -5.92
CA ASP A 325 7.53 -17.56 -6.28
C ASP A 325 6.72 -16.29 -6.63
N GLY A 326 7.37 -15.13 -6.68
CA GLY A 326 6.77 -13.85 -7.05
C GLY A 326 7.02 -12.74 -6.03
N ALA A 327 6.99 -11.50 -6.52
CA ALA A 327 7.31 -10.31 -5.74
C ALA A 327 6.39 -10.09 -4.51
N ASP A 328 5.16 -10.61 -4.53
CA ASP A 328 4.21 -10.56 -3.41
C ASP A 328 4.37 -11.72 -2.40
N ARG A 329 5.36 -12.61 -2.62
CA ARG A 329 5.67 -13.79 -1.79
C ARG A 329 7.09 -13.82 -1.26
N LEU A 330 7.85 -12.74 -1.44
CA LEU A 330 9.25 -12.65 -1.03
C LEU A 330 9.44 -13.06 0.44
N PRO A 331 10.42 -13.93 0.73
CA PRO A 331 10.76 -14.31 2.09
C PRO A 331 11.60 -13.21 2.75
N LEU A 332 10.94 -12.23 3.36
CA LEU A 332 11.59 -11.07 3.96
C LEU A 332 11.55 -11.17 5.49
N TYR A 333 12.72 -11.24 6.13
CA TYR A 333 12.82 -11.12 7.57
C TYR A 333 12.29 -9.74 8.01
N ARG A 334 11.34 -9.74 8.94
CA ARG A 334 10.63 -8.54 9.39
C ARG A 334 9.94 -7.75 8.25
N ARG A 335 9.63 -8.40 7.14
CA ARG A 335 9.10 -7.76 5.91
C ARG A 335 10.05 -6.72 5.31
N VAL A 336 11.34 -6.81 5.59
CA VAL A 336 12.38 -5.84 5.22
C VAL A 336 13.58 -6.50 4.54
N PHE A 337 14.23 -7.45 5.21
CA PHE A 337 15.51 -7.99 4.79
C PHE A 337 15.35 -9.25 3.95
N HIS A 338 15.88 -9.25 2.72
CA HIS A 338 15.86 -10.43 1.86
C HIS A 338 16.78 -11.52 2.42
N LEU A 339 16.25 -12.74 2.60
CA LEU A 339 16.99 -13.82 3.26
C LEU A 339 18.25 -14.29 2.49
N ASP A 340 18.19 -14.29 1.15
CA ASP A 340 19.21 -14.88 0.29
C ASP A 340 20.03 -13.83 -0.48
N ALA A 341 19.71 -12.54 -0.30
CA ALA A 341 20.39 -11.44 -0.99
C ALA A 341 20.80 -10.33 0.00
N PRO A 342 21.90 -10.53 0.74
CA PRO A 342 22.43 -9.53 1.66
C PRO A 342 22.62 -8.18 0.97
N GLY A 343 22.19 -7.09 1.64
CA GLY A 343 22.23 -5.74 1.09
C GLY A 343 21.02 -5.38 0.20
N LEU A 344 20.12 -6.32 -0.11
CA LEU A 344 18.83 -6.04 -0.73
C LEU A 344 17.76 -5.98 0.34
N THR A 345 17.10 -4.83 0.47
CA THR A 345 16.06 -4.58 1.47
C THR A 345 14.83 -3.93 0.85
N PHE A 346 13.69 -4.09 1.51
CA PHE A 346 12.40 -3.58 1.03
C PHE A 346 11.76 -2.72 2.12
N VAL A 347 11.26 -1.55 1.72
CA VAL A 347 10.50 -0.65 2.59
C VAL A 347 9.16 -0.32 1.93
N GLY A 348 8.06 -0.63 2.63
CA GLY A 348 6.71 -0.40 2.11
C GLY A 348 6.14 -1.52 1.24
N LEU A 349 6.82 -2.65 1.09
CA LEU A 349 6.27 -3.83 0.41
C LEU A 349 5.35 -4.59 1.39
N MET A 350 4.21 -4.00 1.73
CA MET A 350 3.27 -4.54 2.71
C MET A 350 1.85 -4.01 2.53
N GLN A 351 0.88 -4.76 3.03
CA GLN A 351 -0.53 -4.37 3.16
C GLN A 351 -0.90 -4.33 4.64
N SER A 352 -0.96 -3.12 5.20
CA SER A 352 -1.28 -2.90 6.61
C SER A 352 -2.79 -2.80 6.84
N THR A 353 -3.25 -3.22 8.03
CA THR A 353 -4.62 -2.96 8.50
C THR A 353 -4.85 -1.50 8.92
N GLY A 354 -3.81 -0.66 8.93
CA GLY A 354 -3.82 0.76 9.26
C GLY A 354 -2.93 1.58 8.32
N ALA A 355 -2.51 2.76 8.76
CA ALA A 355 -1.73 3.70 7.96
C ALA A 355 -0.36 3.15 7.54
N ALA A 356 0.14 3.57 6.38
CA ALA A 356 1.41 3.10 5.85
C ALA A 356 2.62 3.87 6.42
N LEU A 357 2.52 5.19 6.63
CA LEU A 357 3.67 6.04 6.95
C LEU A 357 4.41 5.65 8.23
N PRO A 358 3.74 5.40 9.38
CA PRO A 358 4.44 4.93 10.59
C PRO A 358 5.12 3.57 10.41
N ILE A 359 4.55 2.69 9.56
CA ILE A 359 5.15 1.39 9.27
C ILE A 359 6.44 1.55 8.46
N VAL A 360 6.40 2.35 7.39
CA VAL A 360 7.59 2.54 6.55
C VAL A 360 8.70 3.28 7.30
N GLU A 361 8.36 4.18 8.22
CA GLU A 361 9.31 4.80 9.14
C GLU A 361 9.98 3.75 10.04
N ALA A 362 9.21 2.84 10.65
CA ALA A 362 9.76 1.76 11.47
C ALA A 362 10.66 0.82 10.67
N GLN A 363 10.28 0.47 9.44
CA GLN A 363 11.09 -0.33 8.51
C GLN A 363 12.39 0.39 8.13
N ALA A 364 12.31 1.67 7.80
CA ALA A 364 13.44 2.51 7.43
C ALA A 364 14.49 2.60 8.57
N ARG A 365 14.02 2.70 9.83
CA ARG A 365 14.89 2.70 11.01
C ARG A 365 15.65 1.38 11.16
N LEU A 366 15.00 0.22 10.90
CA LEU A 366 15.68 -1.09 10.91
C LEU A 366 16.78 -1.16 9.83
N VAL A 367 16.45 -0.74 8.60
CA VAL A 367 17.39 -0.72 7.47
C VAL A 367 18.59 0.18 7.78
N ALA A 368 18.33 1.41 8.21
CA ALA A 368 19.39 2.39 8.47
C ALA A 368 20.30 1.96 9.62
N ALA A 369 19.76 1.42 10.72
CA ALA A 369 20.53 0.92 11.83
C ALA A 369 21.42 -0.29 11.42
N HIS A 370 20.90 -1.17 10.54
CA HIS A 370 21.66 -2.30 10.01
C HIS A 370 22.82 -1.83 9.13
N LEU A 371 22.55 -0.97 8.16
CA LEU A 371 23.56 -0.45 7.23
C LEU A 371 24.60 0.43 7.92
N ALA A 372 24.27 1.04 9.06
CA ALA A 372 25.22 1.74 9.93
C ALA A 372 26.01 0.83 10.86
N GLY A 373 25.80 -0.50 10.82
CA GLY A 373 26.46 -1.46 11.72
C GLY A 373 25.99 -1.42 13.17
N ARG A 374 24.89 -0.68 13.47
CA ARG A 374 24.35 -0.49 14.82
C ARG A 374 23.25 -1.49 15.18
N TYR A 375 22.84 -2.31 14.24
CA TYR A 375 21.85 -3.36 14.39
C TYR A 375 22.37 -4.63 13.70
N ALA A 376 22.39 -5.74 14.43
CA ALA A 376 22.74 -7.06 13.90
C ALA A 376 21.49 -7.91 13.67
N LEU A 377 21.38 -8.49 12.48
CA LEU A 377 20.41 -9.53 12.18
C LEU A 377 20.70 -10.78 13.02
N PRO A 378 19.70 -11.59 13.40
CA PRO A 378 19.95 -12.89 13.99
C PRO A 378 20.60 -13.85 12.97
N ALA A 379 20.96 -15.04 13.41
CA ALA A 379 21.50 -16.07 12.52
C ALA A 379 20.51 -16.42 11.39
N ALA A 380 21.02 -16.88 10.25
CA ALA A 380 20.19 -17.13 9.05
C ALA A 380 19.04 -18.13 9.33
N ASP A 381 19.30 -19.17 10.12
CA ASP A 381 18.27 -20.14 10.46
C ASP A 381 17.17 -19.54 11.35
N GLU A 382 17.52 -18.64 12.27
CA GLU A 382 16.55 -17.90 13.08
C GLU A 382 15.71 -16.95 12.22
N GLN A 383 16.32 -16.29 11.24
CA GLN A 383 15.61 -15.44 10.28
C GLN A 383 14.59 -16.26 9.46
N ARG A 384 14.98 -17.44 8.95
CA ARG A 384 14.11 -18.36 8.21
C ARG A 384 12.97 -18.88 9.07
N ALA A 385 13.26 -19.28 10.29
CA ALA A 385 12.26 -19.77 11.25
C ALA A 385 11.23 -18.67 11.57
N ASP A 386 11.69 -17.43 11.81
CA ASP A 386 10.78 -16.29 12.04
C ASP A 386 9.91 -16.00 10.82
N CYS A 387 10.48 -15.97 9.60
CA CYS A 387 9.70 -15.79 8.38
C CYS A 387 8.61 -16.85 8.22
N ALA A 388 8.93 -18.12 8.48
CA ALA A 388 7.98 -19.21 8.41
C ALA A 388 6.85 -19.05 9.44
N ALA A 389 7.20 -18.70 10.69
CA ALA A 389 6.22 -18.46 11.76
C ALA A 389 5.30 -17.26 11.45
N GLN A 390 5.87 -16.15 10.94
CA GLN A 390 5.11 -14.98 10.53
C GLN A 390 4.17 -15.29 9.36
N LEU A 391 4.61 -16.09 8.41
CA LEU A 391 3.79 -16.51 7.27
C LEU A 391 2.64 -17.42 7.72
N ALA A 392 2.91 -18.37 8.62
CA ALA A 392 1.88 -19.24 9.18
C ALA A 392 0.82 -18.45 9.96
N ALA A 393 1.24 -17.51 10.81
CA ALA A 393 0.34 -16.62 11.54
C ALA A 393 -0.48 -15.71 10.60
N ALA A 394 0.12 -15.25 9.51
CA ALA A 394 -0.57 -14.47 8.49
C ALA A 394 -1.64 -15.30 7.76
N ARG A 395 -1.35 -16.57 7.42
CA ARG A 395 -2.31 -17.48 6.81
C ARG A 395 -3.49 -17.82 7.75
N ASP A 396 -3.22 -18.08 9.03
CA ASP A 396 -4.28 -18.30 10.03
C ASP A 396 -5.24 -17.11 10.12
N ARG A 397 -4.71 -15.90 10.04
CA ARG A 397 -5.50 -14.68 10.19
C ARG A 397 -6.17 -14.20 8.91
N TRP A 398 -5.48 -14.23 7.78
CA TRP A 398 -5.88 -13.58 6.52
C TRP A 398 -6.07 -14.56 5.36
N GLY A 399 -5.83 -15.86 5.56
CA GLY A 399 -5.89 -16.86 4.49
C GLY A 399 -4.75 -16.73 3.48
N GLU A 400 -4.93 -17.35 2.32
CA GLU A 400 -3.89 -17.43 1.26
C GLU A 400 -3.74 -16.16 0.40
N ARG A 401 -4.54 -15.13 0.65
CA ARG A 401 -4.48 -13.90 -0.14
C ARG A 401 -3.32 -13.01 0.31
N ARG A 402 -2.15 -13.15 -0.34
CA ARG A 402 -0.91 -12.39 -0.09
C ARG A 402 -0.46 -12.39 1.38
N PRO A 403 -0.38 -13.53 2.05
CA PRO A 403 -0.04 -13.57 3.48
C PRO A 403 1.36 -13.00 3.75
N ALA A 404 2.29 -13.09 2.79
CA ALA A 404 3.63 -12.54 2.91
C ALA A 404 3.67 -11.00 2.98
N MET A 405 2.63 -10.31 2.49
CA MET A 405 2.55 -8.84 2.54
C MET A 405 1.70 -8.33 3.71
N ARG A 406 0.78 -9.13 4.25
CA ARG A 406 -0.18 -8.65 5.25
C ARG A 406 0.45 -8.49 6.62
N ILE A 407 0.12 -7.35 7.26
CA ILE A 407 0.55 -7.01 8.62
C ILE A 407 -0.57 -6.33 9.40
N ASP A 408 -0.61 -6.58 10.71
CA ASP A 408 -1.41 -5.80 11.65
C ASP A 408 -0.63 -4.56 12.04
N PHE A 409 -1.24 -3.40 11.93
CA PHE A 409 -0.61 -2.10 12.16
C PHE A 409 0.06 -1.99 13.54
N ASP A 410 -0.72 -2.16 14.61
CA ASP A 410 -0.21 -1.97 15.97
C ASP A 410 0.78 -3.08 16.37
N ALA A 411 0.49 -4.32 15.98
CA ALA A 411 1.37 -5.46 16.28
C ALA A 411 2.71 -5.34 15.55
N TYR A 412 2.71 -4.87 14.30
CA TYR A 412 3.95 -4.69 13.55
C TYR A 412 4.83 -3.57 14.11
N LEU A 413 4.25 -2.44 14.49
CA LEU A 413 5.01 -1.34 15.12
C LEU A 413 5.67 -1.80 16.42
N ALA A 414 4.95 -2.55 17.27
CA ALA A 414 5.52 -3.12 18.49
C ALA A 414 6.62 -4.14 18.18
N LEU A 415 6.43 -4.99 17.17
CA LEU A 415 7.42 -5.96 16.72
C LEU A 415 8.69 -5.28 16.20
N ALA A 416 8.56 -4.27 15.36
CA ALA A 416 9.69 -3.53 14.78
C ALA A 416 10.50 -2.79 15.87
N ALA A 417 9.81 -2.17 16.83
CA ALA A 417 10.48 -1.50 17.96
C ALA A 417 11.24 -2.50 18.84
N LYS A 418 10.64 -3.65 19.17
CA LYS A 418 11.28 -4.74 19.90
C LYS A 418 12.51 -5.26 19.16
N GLU A 419 12.35 -5.53 17.86
CA GLU A 419 13.43 -6.06 17.01
C GLU A 419 14.60 -5.07 16.91
N LEU A 420 14.32 -3.77 16.74
CA LEU A 420 15.36 -2.75 16.71
C LEU A 420 16.18 -2.77 18.01
N ALA A 421 15.52 -2.83 19.17
CA ALA A 421 16.19 -2.89 20.47
C ALA A 421 17.01 -4.18 20.66
N GLU A 422 16.47 -5.32 20.24
CA GLU A 422 17.17 -6.61 20.32
C GLU A 422 18.38 -6.68 19.38
N GLY A 423 18.21 -6.21 18.14
CA GLY A 423 19.28 -6.17 17.15
C GLY A 423 20.40 -5.21 17.55
N THR A 424 20.07 -4.09 18.19
CA THR A 424 21.08 -3.17 18.76
C THR A 424 21.86 -3.84 19.87
N ARG A 425 21.21 -4.60 20.76
CA ARG A 425 21.89 -5.38 21.80
C ARG A 425 22.77 -6.49 21.22
N ARG A 426 22.32 -7.18 20.15
CA ARG A 426 23.13 -8.18 19.45
C ARG A 426 24.37 -7.55 18.85
N ALA A 427 24.26 -6.41 18.18
CA ALA A 427 25.39 -5.68 17.60
C ALA A 427 26.40 -5.24 18.68
N ALA A 428 25.95 -4.65 19.78
CA ALA A 428 26.80 -4.23 20.89
C ALA A 428 27.51 -5.40 21.57
N ALA A 429 26.91 -6.58 21.58
CA ALA A 429 27.51 -7.80 22.12
C ALA A 429 28.39 -8.58 21.11
N GLY A 430 28.61 -8.05 19.91
CA GLY A 430 29.33 -8.72 18.83
C GLY A 430 28.69 -10.02 18.36
N ARG A 431 27.36 -10.15 18.52
CA ARG A 431 26.59 -11.34 18.13
C ARG A 431 25.71 -11.03 16.92
N GLY A 432 25.35 -12.05 16.15
CA GLY A 432 24.53 -11.91 14.96
C GLY A 432 25.32 -11.39 13.73
N VAL A 433 24.58 -11.00 12.71
CA VAL A 433 25.14 -10.56 11.42
C VAL A 433 25.04 -9.04 11.32
N THR A 434 26.16 -8.35 11.47
CA THR A 434 26.26 -6.91 11.23
C THR A 434 26.58 -6.65 9.76
N TRP A 435 26.09 -5.53 9.25
CA TRP A 435 26.52 -5.03 7.96
C TRP A 435 28.00 -4.62 8.07
N LYS A 436 28.86 -5.32 7.35
CA LYS A 436 30.25 -4.90 7.15
C LYS A 436 30.38 -4.51 5.70
N GLU A 437 30.79 -3.30 5.43
CA GLU A 437 31.33 -2.98 4.11
C GLU A 437 32.47 -3.93 3.88
N SER A 438 32.30 -4.87 2.97
CA SER A 438 33.44 -5.64 2.49
C SER A 438 34.31 -4.67 1.69
N ALA A 439 35.51 -4.46 2.23
CA ALA A 439 36.56 -3.68 1.63
C ALA A 439 36.92 -4.20 0.21
#